data_5b52e5c406f4276323f37a008bedc885
#
_entry.id   5b52e5c406f4276323f37a008bedc885
#
_cell.length_a   1.000
_cell.length_b   1.000
_cell.length_c   1.000
_cell.angle_alpha   90.00
_cell.angle_beta   90.00
_cell.angle_gamma   90.00
#
_symmetry.space_group_name_H-M   'P 1'
#
loop_
_entity.id
_entity.type
_entity.pdbx_description
1 polymer ?
#
loop_
_entity_poly.entity_id
_entity_poly.type
_entity_poly.pdbx_seq_one_letter_code
_entity_poly.pdbx_strand_id
1 'polypeptide(L)'
;MTLDRSLIAGLPTFAGLDTSGLDAVLARARSSRFPKDSEVFSQGAEAGSFFLLLDGHIRVVRTSPEGHQVIARYINEGELFGIAVAMGRSAYPASAIAAVDCVVLTWPNAAWPDLQARVPSFAASAYKTIGTRLQETQAQVMEMSTQQVEQRIAHALLRIVSQSGRKTENGIEIDFPITRQDIAEMTGTTLHTVSRLLSAWEDEGLVKGGRQRVVVTDPHGLMVVAENRRRK
;
A
#
# COMPACT_ATOMS: atom_id res chain seq x y z
N MET A 1 -20.31 14.46 -14.61
CA MET A 1 -20.44 14.78 -13.18
C MET A 1 -19.13 15.42 -12.77
N THR A 2 -19.13 16.67 -12.36
CA THR A 2 -17.92 17.38 -11.91
C THR A 2 -17.56 16.83 -10.52
N LEU A 3 -16.32 16.36 -10.36
CA LEU A 3 -15.83 15.89 -9.06
C LEU A 3 -15.74 17.08 -8.10
N ASP A 4 -16.21 16.89 -6.87
CA ASP A 4 -16.16 17.93 -5.84
C ASP A 4 -14.72 18.03 -5.29
N ARG A 5 -14.19 19.24 -5.23
CA ARG A 5 -12.86 19.53 -4.67
C ARG A 5 -12.71 19.10 -3.21
N SER A 6 -13.80 19.14 -2.44
CA SER A 6 -13.79 18.75 -1.03
C SER A 6 -13.31 17.31 -0.81
N LEU A 7 -13.49 16.43 -1.81
CA LEU A 7 -13.06 15.03 -1.78
C LEU A 7 -11.53 14.88 -1.75
N ILE A 8 -10.80 15.85 -2.26
CA ILE A 8 -9.34 15.73 -2.44
C ILE A 8 -8.53 16.84 -1.76
N ALA A 9 -9.16 17.96 -1.41
CA ALA A 9 -8.44 19.13 -0.87
C ALA A 9 -7.67 18.85 0.43
N GLY A 10 -8.13 17.89 1.24
CA GLY A 10 -7.49 17.47 2.48
C GLY A 10 -6.41 16.40 2.32
N LEU A 11 -6.25 15.83 1.12
CA LEU A 11 -5.30 14.74 0.90
C LEU A 11 -3.86 15.25 0.77
N PRO A 12 -2.86 14.58 1.38
CA PRO A 12 -1.45 15.01 1.35
C PRO A 12 -0.90 15.18 -0.07
N THR A 13 -1.38 14.41 -1.02
CA THR A 13 -1.00 14.48 -2.45
C THR A 13 -1.30 15.84 -3.09
N PHE A 14 -2.31 16.55 -2.60
CA PHE A 14 -2.74 17.85 -3.09
C PHE A 14 -2.39 19.00 -2.15
N ALA A 15 -1.61 18.73 -1.09
CA ALA A 15 -1.17 19.76 -0.17
C ALA A 15 -0.42 20.88 -0.89
N GLY A 16 -0.80 22.13 -0.62
CA GLY A 16 -0.20 23.32 -1.26
C GLY A 16 -0.77 23.66 -2.64
N LEU A 17 -1.79 22.94 -3.13
CA LEU A 17 -2.55 23.36 -4.31
C LEU A 17 -3.60 24.41 -3.93
N ASP A 18 -3.66 25.47 -4.73
CA ASP A 18 -4.77 26.42 -4.69
C ASP A 18 -6.01 25.84 -5.40
N THR A 19 -7.09 26.58 -5.35
CA THR A 19 -8.36 26.18 -5.97
C THR A 19 -8.20 25.93 -7.49
N SER A 20 -7.40 26.71 -8.18
CA SER A 20 -7.20 26.60 -9.63
C SER A 20 -6.39 25.35 -9.97
N GLY A 21 -5.39 25.01 -9.15
CA GLY A 21 -4.60 23.79 -9.27
C GLY A 21 -5.43 22.52 -9.05
N LEU A 22 -6.30 22.53 -8.01
CA LEU A 22 -7.23 21.42 -7.76
C LEU A 22 -8.19 21.22 -8.94
N ASP A 23 -8.76 22.30 -9.49
CA ASP A 23 -9.63 22.23 -10.66
C ASP A 23 -8.90 21.70 -11.90
N ALA A 24 -7.67 22.15 -12.15
CA ALA A 24 -6.87 21.69 -13.26
C ALA A 24 -6.57 20.17 -13.19
N VAL A 25 -6.28 19.67 -11.98
CA VAL A 25 -6.07 18.23 -11.75
C VAL A 25 -7.38 17.46 -11.94
N LEU A 26 -8.48 17.91 -11.34
CA LEU A 26 -9.78 17.21 -11.40
C LEU A 26 -10.41 17.25 -12.80
N ALA A 27 -10.19 18.27 -13.59
CA ALA A 27 -10.74 18.39 -14.94
C ALA A 27 -10.33 17.24 -15.88
N ARG A 28 -9.24 16.56 -15.57
CA ARG A 28 -8.71 15.41 -16.34
C ARG A 28 -8.96 14.07 -15.66
N ALA A 29 -9.53 14.07 -14.43
CA ALA A 29 -9.79 12.90 -13.65
C ALA A 29 -11.15 12.28 -13.99
N ARG A 30 -11.22 10.94 -13.82
CA ARG A 30 -12.48 10.18 -13.81
C ARG A 30 -12.51 9.35 -12.54
N SER A 31 -13.68 9.27 -11.89
CA SER A 31 -13.91 8.38 -10.77
C SER A 31 -14.36 7.01 -11.27
N SER A 32 -13.80 5.96 -10.71
CA SER A 32 -14.16 4.56 -10.99
C SER A 32 -14.26 3.78 -9.69
N ARG A 33 -15.15 2.78 -9.67
CA ARG A 33 -15.28 1.84 -8.56
C ARG A 33 -14.71 0.49 -8.97
N PHE A 34 -13.98 -0.12 -8.05
CA PHE A 34 -13.38 -1.43 -8.22
C PHE A 34 -13.88 -2.33 -7.09
N PRO A 35 -14.68 -3.37 -7.40
CA PRO A 35 -15.10 -4.35 -6.40
C PRO A 35 -13.88 -5.07 -5.80
N LYS A 36 -14.04 -5.57 -4.58
CA LYS A 36 -13.04 -6.42 -3.95
C LYS A 36 -12.56 -7.53 -4.91
N ASP A 37 -11.25 -7.80 -4.86
CA ASP A 37 -10.52 -8.79 -5.67
C ASP A 37 -10.48 -8.50 -7.18
N SER A 38 -11.02 -7.36 -7.67
CA SER A 38 -10.84 -6.93 -9.06
C SER A 38 -9.49 -6.24 -9.26
N GLU A 39 -8.93 -6.40 -10.47
CA GLU A 39 -7.71 -5.69 -10.88
C GLU A 39 -8.03 -4.27 -11.36
N VAL A 40 -7.27 -3.29 -10.88
CA VAL A 40 -7.24 -1.93 -11.45
C VAL A 40 -6.37 -1.92 -12.70
N PHE A 41 -5.24 -2.63 -12.66
CA PHE A 41 -4.38 -2.92 -13.80
C PHE A 41 -3.51 -4.15 -13.52
N SER A 42 -3.04 -4.82 -14.58
CA SER A 42 -2.23 -6.04 -14.51
C SER A 42 -0.76 -5.75 -14.77
N GLN A 43 0.12 -6.54 -14.14
CA GLN A 43 1.56 -6.54 -14.41
C GLN A 43 1.84 -6.80 -15.90
N GLY A 44 2.72 -6.00 -16.51
CA GLY A 44 3.09 -6.11 -17.92
C GLY A 44 2.10 -5.48 -18.91
N ALA A 45 0.89 -5.11 -18.47
CA ALA A 45 -0.04 -4.38 -19.32
C ALA A 45 0.49 -2.98 -19.65
N GLU A 46 0.10 -2.44 -20.81
CA GLU A 46 0.43 -1.08 -21.20
C GLU A 46 -0.06 -0.07 -20.15
N ALA A 47 0.85 0.80 -19.71
CA ALA A 47 0.54 1.80 -18.70
C ALA A 47 -0.13 2.99 -19.36
N GLY A 48 -1.44 2.93 -19.54
CA GLY A 48 -2.27 3.99 -20.14
C GLY A 48 -2.73 5.07 -19.17
N SER A 49 -2.65 4.82 -17.86
CA SER A 49 -3.21 5.69 -16.82
C SER A 49 -2.38 5.69 -15.54
N PHE A 50 -2.57 6.70 -14.71
CA PHE A 50 -2.16 6.72 -13.30
C PHE A 50 -3.36 7.04 -12.42
N PHE A 51 -3.26 6.77 -11.12
CA PHE A 51 -4.41 6.64 -10.24
C PHE A 51 -4.14 7.27 -8.87
N LEU A 52 -5.22 7.63 -8.18
CA LEU A 52 -5.23 7.98 -6.75
C LEU A 52 -6.35 7.18 -6.07
N LEU A 53 -6.04 6.57 -4.95
CA LEU A 53 -7.04 5.88 -4.13
C LEU A 53 -7.79 6.91 -3.28
N LEU A 54 -9.13 6.98 -3.43
CA LEU A 54 -10.00 7.84 -2.62
C LEU A 54 -10.56 7.10 -1.42
N ASP A 55 -10.85 5.81 -1.56
CA ASP A 55 -11.45 4.99 -0.53
C ASP A 55 -11.08 3.53 -0.73
N GLY A 56 -10.87 2.80 0.35
CA GLY A 56 -10.51 1.39 0.36
C GLY A 56 -9.00 1.14 0.46
N HIS A 57 -8.59 -0.07 0.06
CA HIS A 57 -7.20 -0.51 0.09
C HIS A 57 -6.86 -1.34 -1.16
N ILE A 58 -5.69 -1.13 -1.73
CA ILE A 58 -5.21 -1.86 -2.91
C ILE A 58 -3.93 -2.60 -2.57
N ARG A 59 -3.85 -3.89 -2.87
CA ARG A 59 -2.61 -4.67 -2.79
C ARG A 59 -1.85 -4.60 -4.12
N VAL A 60 -0.56 -4.31 -4.04
CA VAL A 60 0.35 -4.32 -5.18
C VAL A 60 1.06 -5.66 -5.21
N VAL A 61 0.78 -6.44 -6.24
CA VAL A 61 1.25 -7.83 -6.37
C VAL A 61 2.22 -7.94 -7.54
N ARG A 62 3.35 -8.60 -7.30
CA ARG A 62 4.26 -9.04 -8.35
C ARG A 62 4.20 -10.54 -8.48
N THR A 63 4.09 -11.01 -9.72
CA THR A 63 4.12 -12.44 -10.04
C THR A 63 5.41 -12.77 -10.78
N SER A 64 6.15 -13.77 -10.29
CA SER A 64 7.33 -14.27 -10.99
C SER A 64 6.94 -15.08 -12.24
N PRO A 65 7.86 -15.36 -13.18
CA PRO A 65 7.57 -16.21 -14.33
C PRO A 65 7.06 -17.61 -13.95
N GLU A 66 7.47 -18.12 -12.78
CA GLU A 66 7.05 -19.41 -12.22
C GLU A 66 5.69 -19.37 -11.51
N GLY A 67 5.04 -18.19 -11.48
CA GLY A 67 3.72 -18.00 -10.86
C GLY A 67 3.74 -17.69 -9.36
N HIS A 68 4.90 -17.52 -8.73
CA HIS A 68 4.96 -17.11 -7.32
C HIS A 68 4.54 -15.66 -7.17
N GLN A 69 3.64 -15.41 -6.23
CA GLN A 69 3.16 -14.08 -5.91
C GLN A 69 3.89 -13.49 -4.70
N VAL A 70 4.18 -12.20 -4.80
CA VAL A 70 4.71 -11.38 -3.70
C VAL A 70 3.87 -10.12 -3.59
N ILE A 71 3.33 -9.88 -2.41
CA ILE A 71 2.68 -8.60 -2.10
C ILE A 71 3.79 -7.61 -1.74
N ALA A 72 4.06 -6.68 -2.64
CA ALA A 72 5.10 -5.67 -2.43
C ALA A 72 4.66 -4.64 -1.39
N ARG A 73 3.37 -4.25 -1.39
CA ARG A 73 2.80 -3.27 -0.46
C ARG A 73 1.28 -3.19 -0.59
N TYR A 74 0.68 -2.49 0.38
CA TYR A 74 -0.68 -1.95 0.24
C TYR A 74 -0.62 -0.46 -0.10
N ILE A 75 -1.65 0.02 -0.81
CA ILE A 75 -1.90 1.42 -1.13
C ILE A 75 -3.08 1.85 -0.28
N ASN A 76 -2.94 2.98 0.38
CA ASN A 76 -3.95 3.54 1.26
C ASN A 76 -4.62 4.76 0.64
N GLU A 77 -5.69 5.21 1.26
CA GLU A 77 -6.41 6.43 0.88
C GLU A 77 -5.45 7.63 0.74
N GLY A 78 -5.65 8.42 -0.30
CA GLY A 78 -4.83 9.58 -0.62
C GLY A 78 -3.52 9.29 -1.34
N GLU A 79 -3.17 8.02 -1.58
CA GLU A 79 -1.93 7.67 -2.28
C GLU A 79 -2.09 7.60 -3.80
N LEU A 80 -1.10 8.16 -4.50
CA LEU A 80 -0.92 7.97 -5.95
C LEU A 80 -0.31 6.59 -6.24
N PHE A 81 -0.80 5.95 -7.31
CA PHE A 81 -0.26 4.67 -7.77
C PHE A 81 -0.38 4.51 -9.30
N GLY A 82 0.25 3.47 -9.86
CA GLY A 82 0.30 3.28 -11.31
C GLY A 82 1.02 4.40 -12.06
N ILE A 83 1.86 5.19 -11.39
CA ILE A 83 2.58 6.36 -11.95
C ILE A 83 3.78 5.94 -12.82
N ALA A 84 3.59 4.93 -13.69
CA ALA A 84 4.61 4.42 -14.59
C ALA A 84 5.13 5.51 -15.55
N VAL A 85 4.24 6.42 -15.99
CA VAL A 85 4.59 7.55 -16.86
C VAL A 85 5.64 8.46 -16.22
N ALA A 86 5.54 8.76 -14.93
CA ALA A 86 6.51 9.59 -14.22
C ALA A 86 7.88 8.90 -14.08
N MET A 87 7.93 7.56 -14.25
CA MET A 87 9.16 6.77 -14.26
C MET A 87 9.67 6.46 -15.67
N GLY A 88 9.06 7.03 -16.71
CA GLY A 88 9.42 6.77 -18.10
C GLY A 88 9.15 5.32 -18.56
N ARG A 89 8.21 4.63 -17.92
CA ARG A 89 7.85 3.24 -18.24
C ARG A 89 6.59 3.17 -19.09
N SER A 90 6.59 2.27 -20.07
CA SER A 90 5.45 2.00 -20.94
C SER A 90 4.51 0.90 -20.41
N ALA A 91 4.94 0.12 -19.40
CA ALA A 91 4.15 -0.96 -18.83
C ALA A 91 4.16 -0.90 -17.30
N TYR A 92 3.10 -1.43 -16.68
CA TYR A 92 3.01 -1.54 -15.22
C TYR A 92 3.95 -2.63 -14.70
N PRO A 93 4.80 -2.32 -13.68
CA PRO A 93 5.77 -3.28 -13.15
C PRO A 93 5.16 -4.32 -12.18
N ALA A 94 3.89 -4.17 -11.81
CA ALA A 94 3.14 -5.00 -10.88
C ALA A 94 1.65 -4.89 -11.16
N SER A 95 0.83 -5.82 -10.68
CA SER A 95 -0.63 -5.71 -10.65
C SER A 95 -1.08 -4.90 -9.44
N ALA A 96 -2.19 -4.16 -9.60
CA ALA A 96 -2.90 -3.48 -8.51
C ALA A 96 -4.29 -4.11 -8.36
N ILE A 97 -4.55 -4.71 -7.20
CA ILE A 97 -5.78 -5.50 -6.94
C ILE A 97 -6.49 -4.89 -5.74
N ALA A 98 -7.79 -4.64 -5.85
CA ALA A 98 -8.63 -4.13 -4.79
C ALA A 98 -8.71 -5.16 -3.62
N ALA A 99 -8.23 -4.81 -2.43
CA ALA A 99 -8.31 -5.66 -1.24
C ALA A 99 -9.69 -5.61 -0.59
N VAL A 100 -10.40 -4.51 -0.80
CA VAL A 100 -11.81 -4.25 -0.45
C VAL A 100 -12.45 -3.51 -1.63
N ASP A 101 -13.73 -3.18 -1.57
CA ASP A 101 -14.34 -2.27 -2.54
C ASP A 101 -13.60 -0.93 -2.51
N CYS A 102 -13.20 -0.41 -3.67
CA CYS A 102 -12.38 0.79 -3.78
C CYS A 102 -13.04 1.84 -4.67
N VAL A 103 -12.78 3.11 -4.34
CA VAL A 103 -13.06 4.27 -5.19
C VAL A 103 -11.73 4.90 -5.61
N VAL A 104 -11.54 5.06 -6.91
CA VAL A 104 -10.26 5.48 -7.50
C VAL A 104 -10.48 6.65 -8.46
N LEU A 105 -9.63 7.68 -8.38
CA LEU A 105 -9.48 8.66 -9.44
C LEU A 105 -8.46 8.16 -10.45
N THR A 106 -8.78 8.31 -11.74
CA THR A 106 -7.96 7.85 -12.87
C THR A 106 -7.68 9.02 -13.79
N TRP A 107 -6.41 9.17 -14.18
CA TRP A 107 -5.95 10.11 -15.21
C TRP A 107 -5.30 9.35 -16.36
N PRO A 108 -5.59 9.69 -17.62
CA PRO A 108 -4.82 9.15 -18.74
C PRO A 108 -3.37 9.66 -18.68
N ASN A 109 -2.40 8.82 -19.01
CA ASN A 109 -0.98 9.21 -19.03
C ASN A 109 -0.69 10.39 -19.98
N ALA A 110 -1.50 10.56 -21.04
CA ALA A 110 -1.43 11.70 -21.92
C ALA A 110 -1.69 13.06 -21.21
N ALA A 111 -2.34 13.06 -20.04
CA ALA A 111 -2.53 14.27 -19.23
C ALA A 111 -1.27 14.66 -18.42
N TRP A 112 -0.30 13.76 -18.25
CA TRP A 112 0.85 13.96 -17.37
C TRP A 112 1.69 15.20 -17.75
N PRO A 113 2.09 15.44 -19.03
CA PRO A 113 2.89 16.61 -19.39
C PRO A 113 2.18 17.94 -19.10
N ASP A 114 0.87 18.02 -19.37
CA ASP A 114 0.06 19.20 -19.09
C ASP A 114 -0.07 19.45 -17.57
N LEU A 115 -0.32 18.40 -16.79
CA LEU A 115 -0.38 18.49 -15.33
C LEU A 115 0.97 18.88 -14.72
N GLN A 116 2.08 18.34 -15.22
CA GLN A 116 3.42 18.69 -14.77
C GLN A 116 3.74 20.17 -15.05
N ALA A 117 3.31 20.70 -16.19
CA ALA A 117 3.55 22.10 -16.56
C ALA A 117 2.67 23.09 -15.80
N ARG A 118 1.38 22.74 -15.59
CA ARG A 118 0.39 23.64 -14.96
C ARG A 118 0.37 23.53 -13.44
N VAL A 119 0.65 22.36 -12.90
CA VAL A 119 0.56 22.06 -11.48
C VAL A 119 1.84 21.35 -11.01
N PRO A 120 3.00 22.04 -11.00
CA PRO A 120 4.30 21.42 -10.69
C PRO A 120 4.34 20.75 -9.31
N SER A 121 3.59 21.26 -8.33
CA SER A 121 3.51 20.69 -6.98
C SER A 121 2.86 19.30 -6.97
N PHE A 122 1.89 19.05 -7.85
CA PHE A 122 1.30 17.71 -8.04
C PHE A 122 2.34 16.72 -8.59
N ALA A 123 3.09 17.12 -9.62
CA ALA A 123 4.17 16.30 -10.16
C ALA A 123 5.27 16.05 -9.11
N ALA A 124 5.63 17.06 -8.31
CA ALA A 124 6.59 16.92 -7.22
C ALA A 124 6.10 15.91 -6.16
N SER A 125 4.80 15.90 -5.83
CA SER A 125 4.20 14.90 -4.93
C SER A 125 4.32 13.47 -5.50
N ALA A 126 4.12 13.29 -6.80
CA ALA A 126 4.31 11.98 -7.45
C ALA A 126 5.77 11.52 -7.39
N TYR A 127 6.73 12.39 -7.67
CA TYR A 127 8.17 12.07 -7.56
C TYR A 127 8.58 11.77 -6.12
N LYS A 128 8.07 12.51 -5.14
CA LYS A 128 8.28 12.22 -3.71
C LYS A 128 7.76 10.82 -3.36
N THR A 129 6.56 10.46 -3.85
CA THR A 129 5.98 9.12 -3.66
C THR A 129 6.91 8.04 -4.23
N ILE A 130 7.47 8.24 -5.44
CA ILE A 130 8.42 7.29 -6.05
C ILE A 130 9.68 7.15 -5.17
N GLY A 131 10.24 8.27 -4.71
CA GLY A 131 11.42 8.29 -3.83
C GLY A 131 11.20 7.51 -2.54
N THR A 132 10.08 7.77 -1.85
CA THR A 132 9.70 7.04 -0.63
C THR A 132 9.57 5.52 -0.90
N ARG A 133 8.91 5.13 -1.99
CA ARG A 133 8.76 3.72 -2.36
C ARG A 133 10.08 3.03 -2.67
N LEU A 134 11.02 3.74 -3.28
CA LEU A 134 12.36 3.21 -3.52
C LEU A 134 13.08 2.92 -2.20
N GLN A 135 13.01 3.85 -1.23
CA GLN A 135 13.59 3.67 0.10
C GLN A 135 12.93 2.50 0.86
N GLU A 136 11.60 2.38 0.82
CA GLU A 136 10.87 1.26 1.43
C GLU A 136 11.31 -0.09 0.82
N THR A 137 11.43 -0.14 -0.52
CA THR A 137 11.87 -1.36 -1.21
C THR A 137 13.32 -1.72 -0.84
N GLN A 138 14.21 -0.75 -0.76
CA GLN A 138 15.60 -0.98 -0.31
C GLN A 138 15.64 -1.51 1.12
N ALA A 139 14.85 -0.94 2.03
CA ALA A 139 14.73 -1.43 3.41
C ALA A 139 14.23 -2.89 3.44
N GLN A 140 13.21 -3.23 2.65
CA GLN A 140 12.70 -4.60 2.56
C GLN A 140 13.75 -5.59 2.02
N VAL A 141 14.56 -5.19 1.03
CA VAL A 141 15.67 -6.03 0.53
C VAL A 141 16.69 -6.28 1.63
N MET A 142 17.05 -5.27 2.43
CA MET A 142 17.93 -5.43 3.60
C MET A 142 17.30 -6.35 4.65
N GLU A 143 16.02 -6.15 5.00
CA GLU A 143 15.28 -7.03 5.92
C GLU A 143 15.34 -8.50 5.45
N MET A 144 15.06 -8.75 4.16
CA MET A 144 15.09 -10.10 3.59
C MET A 144 16.48 -10.75 3.63
N SER A 145 17.54 -9.95 3.51
CA SER A 145 18.92 -10.43 3.45
C SER A 145 19.55 -10.65 4.84
N THR A 146 19.08 -9.94 5.86
CA THR A 146 19.76 -9.87 7.17
C THR A 146 18.94 -10.36 8.35
N GLN A 147 17.60 -10.44 8.20
CA GLN A 147 16.70 -10.72 9.32
C GLN A 147 16.10 -12.13 9.25
N GLN A 148 15.83 -12.69 10.43
CA GLN A 148 15.09 -13.94 10.54
C GLN A 148 13.62 -13.74 10.14
N VAL A 149 12.95 -14.82 9.77
CA VAL A 149 11.54 -14.79 9.34
C VAL A 149 10.62 -14.15 10.39
N GLU A 150 10.87 -14.45 11.66
CA GLU A 150 10.10 -13.91 12.79
C GLU A 150 10.18 -12.37 12.83
N GLN A 151 11.37 -11.81 12.69
CA GLN A 151 11.61 -10.36 12.65
C GLN A 151 10.90 -9.71 11.46
N ARG A 152 11.02 -10.33 10.26
CA ARG A 152 10.36 -9.81 9.05
C ARG A 152 8.84 -9.76 9.18
N ILE A 153 8.21 -10.78 9.78
CA ILE A 153 6.76 -10.78 10.03
C ILE A 153 6.40 -9.69 11.03
N ALA A 154 7.16 -9.54 12.13
CA ALA A 154 6.92 -8.48 13.12
C ALA A 154 7.05 -7.07 12.49
N HIS A 155 8.09 -6.81 11.69
CA HIS A 155 8.26 -5.55 10.95
C HIS A 155 7.12 -5.31 9.96
N ALA A 156 6.67 -6.33 9.21
CA ALA A 156 5.57 -6.21 8.27
C ALA A 156 4.27 -5.80 8.98
N LEU A 157 3.92 -6.46 10.10
CA LEU A 157 2.74 -6.11 10.88
C LEU A 157 2.82 -4.69 11.46
N LEU A 158 3.97 -4.30 12.06
CA LEU A 158 4.18 -2.96 12.59
C LEU A 158 4.06 -1.89 11.50
N ARG A 159 4.58 -2.13 10.31
CA ARG A 159 4.47 -1.25 9.15
C ARG A 159 3.02 -1.07 8.73
N ILE A 160 2.26 -2.16 8.61
CA ILE A 160 0.85 -2.10 8.22
C ILE A 160 0.03 -1.35 9.27
N VAL A 161 0.18 -1.64 10.56
CA VAL A 161 -0.60 -0.94 11.60
C VAL A 161 -0.21 0.53 11.74
N SER A 162 1.01 0.92 11.39
CA SER A 162 1.41 2.33 11.37
C SER A 162 0.80 3.11 10.19
N GLN A 163 0.54 2.43 9.07
CA GLN A 163 0.01 3.03 7.85
C GLN A 163 -1.52 2.96 7.77
N SER A 164 -2.11 1.87 8.26
CA SER A 164 -3.54 1.53 8.09
C SER A 164 -4.11 0.90 9.36
N GLY A 165 -3.61 1.29 10.52
CA GLY A 165 -4.10 0.77 11.80
C GLY A 165 -5.18 1.65 12.39
N ARG A 166 -6.27 1.03 12.85
CA ARG A 166 -7.33 1.66 13.62
C ARG A 166 -7.19 1.28 15.09
N LYS A 167 -7.15 2.27 15.97
CA LYS A 167 -7.14 2.05 17.42
C LYS A 167 -8.46 1.43 17.87
N THR A 168 -8.37 0.37 18.67
CA THR A 168 -9.49 -0.34 19.31
C THR A 168 -9.23 -0.47 20.80
N GLU A 169 -10.21 -0.95 21.56
CA GLU A 169 -10.03 -1.26 23.00
C GLU A 169 -8.96 -2.31 23.25
N ASN A 170 -8.72 -3.21 22.28
CA ASN A 170 -7.80 -4.33 22.40
C ASN A 170 -6.43 -4.10 21.72
N GLY A 171 -6.13 -2.91 21.22
CA GLY A 171 -4.89 -2.62 20.51
C GLY A 171 -5.11 -1.91 19.19
N ILE A 172 -4.21 -2.12 18.22
CA ILE A 172 -4.28 -1.51 16.89
C ILE A 172 -4.66 -2.60 15.88
N GLU A 173 -5.85 -2.46 15.32
CA GLU A 173 -6.38 -3.37 14.29
C GLU A 173 -5.97 -2.90 12.90
N ILE A 174 -5.56 -3.83 12.02
CA ILE A 174 -5.38 -3.56 10.59
C ILE A 174 -6.76 -3.29 10.00
N ASP A 175 -6.95 -2.13 9.37
CA ASP A 175 -8.27 -1.62 8.96
C ASP A 175 -8.78 -2.19 7.62
N PHE A 176 -8.24 -3.32 7.20
CA PHE A 176 -8.71 -4.07 6.02
C PHE A 176 -8.49 -5.58 6.22
N PRO A 177 -9.24 -6.43 5.48
CA PRO A 177 -9.06 -7.87 5.55
C PRO A 177 -7.67 -8.29 5.10
N ILE A 178 -6.88 -8.89 5.99
CA ILE A 178 -5.57 -9.47 5.71
C ILE A 178 -5.53 -10.93 6.12
N THR A 179 -5.06 -11.78 5.23
CA THR A 179 -4.93 -13.21 5.49
C THR A 179 -3.50 -13.56 5.95
N ARG A 180 -3.35 -14.72 6.59
CA ARG A 180 -2.02 -15.26 6.89
C ARG A 180 -1.22 -15.56 5.62
N GLN A 181 -1.90 -15.84 4.51
CA GLN A 181 -1.28 -16.00 3.20
C GLN A 181 -0.71 -14.68 2.68
N ASP A 182 -1.45 -13.56 2.81
CA ASP A 182 -0.96 -12.24 2.42
C ASP A 182 0.31 -11.87 3.20
N ILE A 183 0.33 -12.16 4.51
CA ILE A 183 1.52 -11.94 5.36
C ILE A 183 2.70 -12.82 4.88
N ALA A 184 2.44 -14.06 4.49
CA ALA A 184 3.47 -14.96 3.95
C ALA A 184 4.06 -14.41 2.64
N GLU A 185 3.22 -13.95 1.73
CA GLU A 185 3.61 -13.33 0.45
C GLU A 185 4.36 -12.01 0.63
N MET A 186 4.02 -11.21 1.65
CA MET A 186 4.73 -9.97 1.98
C MET A 186 6.13 -10.21 2.56
N THR A 187 6.31 -11.31 3.27
CA THR A 187 7.52 -11.57 4.07
C THR A 187 8.42 -12.65 3.49
N GLY A 188 8.06 -13.20 2.30
CA GLY A 188 8.83 -14.24 1.63
C GLY A 188 8.95 -15.51 2.47
N THR A 189 7.85 -15.95 3.07
CA THR A 189 7.80 -17.17 3.87
C THR A 189 6.55 -18.01 3.54
N THR A 190 6.29 -19.08 4.29
CA THR A 190 5.14 -19.96 4.06
C THR A 190 3.97 -19.63 4.98
N LEU A 191 2.74 -19.91 4.51
CA LEU A 191 1.52 -19.84 5.33
C LEU A 191 1.66 -20.59 6.67
N HIS A 192 2.30 -21.77 6.64
CA HIS A 192 2.51 -22.58 7.85
C HIS A 192 3.40 -21.86 8.86
N THR A 193 4.48 -21.22 8.41
CA THR A 193 5.39 -20.45 9.27
C THR A 193 4.68 -19.25 9.90
N VAL A 194 3.92 -18.49 9.10
CA VAL A 194 3.12 -17.37 9.59
C VAL A 194 2.09 -17.84 10.62
N SER A 195 1.37 -18.94 10.31
CA SER A 195 0.35 -19.48 11.23
C SER A 195 0.94 -19.87 12.58
N ARG A 196 2.08 -20.56 12.59
CA ARG A 196 2.77 -20.96 13.81
C ARG A 196 3.24 -19.77 14.64
N LEU A 197 3.85 -18.76 13.98
CA LEU A 197 4.35 -17.57 14.69
C LEU A 197 3.21 -16.70 15.24
N LEU A 198 2.15 -16.47 14.44
CA LEU A 198 1.01 -15.70 14.94
C LEU A 198 0.33 -16.40 16.11
N SER A 199 0.18 -17.74 16.10
CA SER A 199 -0.39 -18.46 17.24
C SER A 199 0.48 -18.34 18.49
N ALA A 200 1.81 -18.45 18.37
CA ALA A 200 2.71 -18.22 19.50
C ALA A 200 2.60 -16.79 20.05
N TRP A 201 2.48 -15.79 19.19
CA TRP A 201 2.31 -14.40 19.59
C TRP A 201 0.91 -14.10 20.16
N GLU A 202 -0.11 -14.86 19.77
CA GLU A 202 -1.43 -14.83 20.40
C GLU A 202 -1.35 -15.32 21.86
N ASP A 203 -0.65 -16.44 22.10
CA ASP A 203 -0.42 -16.99 23.45
C ASP A 203 0.42 -16.02 24.31
N GLU A 204 1.35 -15.28 23.72
CA GLU A 204 2.16 -14.25 24.38
C GLU A 204 1.42 -12.92 24.58
N GLY A 205 0.25 -12.74 24.00
CA GLY A 205 -0.53 -11.51 24.07
C GLY A 205 0.00 -10.36 23.21
N LEU A 206 0.86 -10.63 22.22
CA LEU A 206 1.42 -9.62 21.31
C LEU A 206 0.44 -9.25 20.18
N VAL A 207 -0.31 -10.24 19.71
CA VAL A 207 -1.31 -10.09 18.66
C VAL A 207 -2.59 -10.82 19.01
N LYS A 208 -3.68 -10.48 18.33
CA LYS A 208 -4.94 -11.25 18.36
C LYS A 208 -5.39 -11.46 16.93
N GLY A 209 -5.51 -12.71 16.52
CA GLY A 209 -5.94 -13.09 15.18
C GLY A 209 -7.43 -13.36 15.08
N GLY A 210 -7.94 -13.36 13.86
CA GLY A 210 -9.29 -13.74 13.48
C GLY A 210 -9.36 -14.11 12.01
N ARG A 211 -10.55 -14.40 11.51
CA ARG A 211 -10.73 -14.64 10.08
C ARG A 211 -10.47 -13.35 9.30
N GLN A 212 -9.34 -13.30 8.56
CA GLN A 212 -8.90 -12.12 7.81
C GLN A 212 -8.73 -10.85 8.67
N ARG A 213 -8.37 -11.02 9.93
CA ARG A 213 -8.23 -9.94 10.90
C ARG A 213 -6.99 -10.15 11.75
N VAL A 214 -6.22 -9.08 11.94
CA VAL A 214 -5.08 -9.05 12.87
C VAL A 214 -5.14 -7.77 13.69
N VAL A 215 -5.04 -7.92 15.01
CA VAL A 215 -4.92 -6.83 15.98
C VAL A 215 -3.56 -6.95 16.64
N VAL A 216 -2.76 -5.91 16.62
CA VAL A 216 -1.53 -5.82 17.42
C VAL A 216 -1.93 -5.30 18.79
N THR A 217 -1.88 -6.19 19.78
CA THR A 217 -2.29 -5.91 21.18
C THR A 217 -1.19 -5.27 21.98
N ASP A 218 0.08 -5.67 21.73
CA ASP A 218 1.27 -5.04 22.30
C ASP A 218 2.26 -4.63 21.20
N PRO A 219 2.15 -3.40 20.68
CA PRO A 219 3.08 -2.89 19.67
C PRO A 219 4.54 -2.80 20.16
N HIS A 220 4.74 -2.53 21.46
CA HIS A 220 6.09 -2.48 22.03
C HIS A 220 6.74 -3.86 22.10
N GLY A 221 6.01 -4.86 22.61
CA GLY A 221 6.48 -6.26 22.62
C GLY A 221 6.78 -6.77 21.23
N LEU A 222 5.93 -6.43 20.23
CA LEU A 222 6.17 -6.81 18.85
C LEU A 222 7.40 -6.10 18.25
N MET A 223 7.69 -4.86 18.66
CA MET A 223 8.92 -4.13 18.29
C MET A 223 10.16 -4.82 18.87
N VAL A 224 10.10 -5.29 20.12
CA VAL A 224 11.20 -6.07 20.74
C VAL A 224 11.51 -7.33 19.94
N VAL A 225 10.48 -8.01 19.42
CA VAL A 225 10.63 -9.15 18.50
C VAL A 225 11.31 -8.72 17.20
N ALA A 226 10.80 -7.66 16.57
CA ALA A 226 11.32 -7.13 15.31
C ALA A 226 12.80 -6.77 15.39
N GLU A 227 13.25 -6.21 16.52
CA GLU A 227 14.64 -5.80 16.74
C GLU A 227 15.53 -6.93 17.31
N ASN A 228 15.02 -8.16 17.44
CA ASN A 228 15.72 -9.29 18.04
C ASN A 228 16.27 -9.01 19.47
N ARG A 229 15.56 -8.16 20.22
CA ARG A 229 15.94 -7.77 21.58
C ARG A 229 15.32 -8.65 22.66
N ARG A 230 14.69 -9.78 22.28
CA ARG A 230 14.24 -10.78 23.28
C ARG A 230 15.49 -11.26 24.01
N ARG A 231 15.60 -10.94 25.29
CA ARG A 231 16.65 -11.55 26.16
C ARG A 231 16.47 -13.06 26.08
N LYS A 232 17.55 -13.76 25.70
CA LYS A 232 17.67 -15.20 25.86
C LYS A 232 17.51 -15.60 27.33
#